data_33b8bbdf3da32552fcee7d941991d8ba
#
_entry.id   33b8bbdf3da32552fcee7d941991d8ba
#
_cell.length_a   1.000
_cell.length_b   1.000
_cell.length_c   1.000
_cell.angle_alpha   90.00
_cell.angle_beta   90.00
_cell.angle_gamma   90.00
#
_symmetry.space_group_name_H-M   'P 1'
#
loop_
_entity.id
_entity.type
_entity.pdbx_description
1 polymer ?
#
loop_
_entity_poly.entity_id
_entity_poly.type
_entity_poly.pdbx_seq_one_letter_code
_entity_poly.pdbx_strand_id
1 'polypeptide(L)'
;MQDNHVNQREIMSPKFSSKKKLSALTVALLGLFLLFAAGGPNLGSPFFSNAEAGFFSNDLDLFEEVVDLVGDKYVYAPDYKKMFVASIEEMVQALNDKNISLKNESIGQSISMFGKNIRYTLGYNRENALETFKKAYYFLLEESNGKLSKEKLEIAAVIGLMGSLDPYSKYMDSDSFNRSMRDTEGKYGGLGMVITMKDNRLYVVKTIKNSPARRAGIQPDDIFEKVNGTNIKKTQISELADKLRGQPGTEVTITLYRPSEKKEHSYTLNREVILLETVEYKTLKNSVGSIKITSFSRQTNNQLQEALTKAKRDKVKGFILDLRDNPGGLLNQSVKIASHFLHRNRLIVYTQGREQTDRHEYKATYQNSLHSMPVVILINQQSASAAEIVAGALRDSGKALIVGENSYGKGTVQTIFRTSDGSGIRLTTAKYYTPSGTDITSQGIVPEIHITEDHMPKNRIGKSEQSHTKLIQSTSVSEIKLKETQISKFVAKNNNAALETLDPTFTFAKMLIENVSVANKKKTLKKARDLAANIHY
;
A
#
# COMPACT_ATOMS: atom_id res chain seq x y z
N MET A 1 -25.99 -11.43 -66.83
CA MET A 1 -24.89 -12.08 -67.53
C MET A 1 -23.88 -12.48 -66.47
N GLN A 2 -23.83 -13.79 -66.29
CA GLN A 2 -22.75 -14.68 -65.80
C GLN A 2 -22.20 -14.36 -64.42
N ASP A 3 -22.60 -15.11 -63.36
CA ASP A 3 -22.31 -16.52 -63.02
C ASP A 3 -20.85 -16.87 -62.98
N ASN A 4 -20.36 -17.24 -61.77
CA ASN A 4 -19.71 -18.52 -61.50
C ASN A 4 -19.23 -18.60 -60.03
N HIS A 5 -19.88 -19.43 -59.23
CA HIS A 5 -19.51 -20.78 -58.75
C HIS A 5 -18.25 -20.85 -57.86
N VAL A 6 -18.47 -21.05 -56.54
CA VAL A 6 -18.23 -22.29 -55.74
C VAL A 6 -16.82 -22.86 -55.79
N ASN A 7 -16.19 -22.95 -54.61
CA ASN A 7 -15.61 -24.23 -54.18
C ASN A 7 -15.41 -24.30 -52.66
N GLN A 8 -16.19 -25.21 -52.07
CA GLN A 8 -15.91 -25.80 -50.74
C GLN A 8 -14.69 -26.71 -50.85
N ARG A 9 -13.79 -26.65 -49.95
CA ARG A 9 -12.87 -27.73 -49.66
C ARG A 9 -12.89 -28.07 -48.17
N GLU A 10 -13.50 -29.21 -47.88
CA GLU A 10 -13.33 -30.01 -46.68
C GLU A 10 -11.84 -30.18 -46.37
N ILE A 11 -11.45 -30.02 -45.12
CA ILE A 11 -10.18 -30.50 -44.62
C ILE A 11 -10.48 -31.51 -43.53
N MET A 12 -10.10 -32.75 -43.84
CA MET A 12 -10.17 -33.94 -43.01
C MET A 12 -9.44 -33.76 -41.68
N SER A 13 -10.06 -34.26 -40.61
CA SER A 13 -9.44 -34.53 -39.33
C SER A 13 -8.67 -35.85 -39.39
N PRO A 14 -7.45 -35.94 -38.88
CA PRO A 14 -6.81 -37.25 -38.66
C PRO A 14 -7.29 -37.88 -37.34
N LYS A 15 -7.89 -39.06 -37.46
CA LYS A 15 -8.12 -40.00 -36.37
C LYS A 15 -6.77 -40.53 -35.85
N PHE A 16 -6.44 -40.24 -34.61
CA PHE A 16 -5.38 -40.97 -33.90
C PHE A 16 -6.03 -41.90 -32.87
N SER A 17 -5.98 -43.19 -33.19
CA SER A 17 -6.23 -44.28 -32.27
C SER A 17 -4.94 -44.57 -31.50
N SER A 18 -4.95 -44.43 -30.18
CA SER A 18 -4.02 -45.15 -29.33
C SER A 18 -4.69 -45.53 -28.01
N LYS A 19 -5.10 -46.80 -27.95
CA LYS A 19 -5.43 -47.49 -26.71
C LYS A 19 -4.17 -47.62 -25.88
N LYS A 20 -4.02 -46.79 -24.83
CA LYS A 20 -3.06 -47.05 -23.74
C LYS A 20 -3.82 -47.63 -22.57
N LYS A 21 -3.37 -48.84 -22.15
CA LYS A 21 -3.85 -49.56 -20.99
C LYS A 21 -3.67 -48.72 -19.73
N LEU A 22 -4.77 -48.40 -19.06
CA LEU A 22 -4.75 -47.82 -17.71
C LEU A 22 -4.24 -48.91 -16.76
N SER A 23 -3.25 -48.58 -15.91
CA SER A 23 -2.69 -49.56 -14.96
C SER A 23 -3.69 -49.82 -13.82
N ALA A 24 -3.67 -51.06 -13.30
CA ALA A 24 -4.57 -51.51 -12.23
C ALA A 24 -4.55 -50.65 -10.95
N LEU A 25 -3.53 -49.80 -10.78
CA LEU A 25 -3.39 -48.89 -9.63
C LEU A 25 -4.34 -47.70 -9.70
N THR A 26 -4.70 -47.23 -10.90
CA THR A 26 -5.61 -46.08 -11.09
C THR A 26 -7.08 -46.44 -10.84
N VAL A 27 -7.43 -47.72 -11.05
CA VAL A 27 -8.80 -48.23 -10.80
C VAL A 27 -9.05 -48.43 -9.30
N ALA A 28 -8.01 -48.79 -8.51
CA ALA A 28 -8.13 -48.96 -7.06
C ALA A 28 -8.33 -47.60 -6.33
N LEU A 29 -7.76 -46.50 -6.83
CA LEU A 29 -7.95 -45.14 -6.26
C LEU A 29 -9.30 -44.52 -6.61
N LEU A 30 -9.91 -44.84 -7.77
CA LEU A 30 -11.25 -44.36 -8.12
C LEU A 30 -12.36 -45.17 -7.41
N GLY A 31 -12.10 -46.45 -7.05
CA GLY A 31 -13.03 -47.29 -6.28
C GLY A 31 -13.20 -46.85 -4.83
N LEU A 32 -12.16 -46.24 -4.24
CA LEU A 32 -12.21 -45.72 -2.85
C LEU A 32 -12.97 -44.38 -2.74
N PHE A 33 -13.12 -43.63 -3.83
CA PHE A 33 -13.84 -42.34 -3.82
C PHE A 33 -15.35 -42.48 -4.05
N LEU A 34 -15.83 -43.62 -4.58
CA LEU A 34 -17.26 -43.85 -4.84
C LEU A 34 -18.00 -44.58 -3.71
N LEU A 35 -17.30 -45.09 -2.69
CA LEU A 35 -17.91 -45.75 -1.51
C LEU A 35 -18.32 -44.77 -0.41
N PHE A 36 -18.03 -43.48 -0.54
CA PHE A 36 -18.41 -42.40 0.41
C PHE A 36 -19.64 -41.59 -0.02
N ALA A 37 -20.26 -41.89 -1.14
CA ALA A 37 -21.41 -41.13 -1.67
C ALA A 37 -22.77 -41.80 -1.53
N ALA A 38 -22.90 -42.97 -0.83
CA ALA A 38 -24.19 -43.61 -0.57
C ALA A 38 -24.49 -43.58 0.92
N GLY A 39 -25.51 -42.81 1.27
CA GLY A 39 -25.93 -42.53 2.64
C GLY A 39 -26.28 -43.76 3.46
N GLY A 40 -25.72 -43.83 4.66
CA GLY A 40 -26.10 -44.71 5.77
C GLY A 40 -26.06 -43.93 7.09
N PRO A 41 -26.76 -44.36 8.14
CA PRO A 41 -27.20 -43.50 9.23
C PRO A 41 -26.08 -43.11 10.21
N ASN A 42 -26.22 -41.91 10.77
CA ASN A 42 -25.51 -41.30 11.88
C ASN A 42 -24.62 -42.20 12.73
N LEU A 43 -23.32 -42.19 12.42
CA LEU A 43 -22.27 -42.52 13.37
C LEU A 43 -21.42 -41.24 13.53
N GLY A 44 -21.43 -40.72 14.74
CA GLY A 44 -20.70 -39.51 15.12
C GLY A 44 -19.24 -39.57 14.63
N SER A 45 -18.83 -38.52 13.96
CA SER A 45 -17.49 -38.29 13.47
C SER A 45 -16.48 -38.25 14.63
N PRO A 46 -15.54 -39.21 14.75
CA PRO A 46 -14.48 -39.13 15.74
C PRO A 46 -13.12 -38.80 15.11
N PHE A 47 -13.07 -37.94 14.06
CA PHE A 47 -11.81 -37.57 13.41
C PHE A 47 -11.67 -36.08 13.08
N PHE A 48 -12.21 -35.23 13.97
CA PHE A 48 -11.62 -33.91 14.20
C PHE A 48 -11.37 -33.78 15.71
N SER A 49 -10.54 -34.66 16.24
CA SER A 49 -9.81 -34.33 17.43
C SER A 49 -8.91 -33.14 17.07
N ASN A 50 -9.00 -32.08 17.85
CA ASN A 50 -7.98 -31.07 17.95
C ASN A 50 -6.62 -31.80 17.88
N ALA A 51 -5.95 -31.74 16.75
CA ALA A 51 -4.55 -32.03 16.70
C ALA A 51 -3.95 -30.98 17.63
N GLU A 52 -3.56 -31.40 18.81
CA GLU A 52 -2.62 -30.69 19.65
C GLU A 52 -1.42 -30.39 18.76
N ALA A 53 -1.36 -29.15 18.28
CA ALA A 53 -0.16 -28.55 17.72
C ALA A 53 0.84 -28.44 18.88
N GLY A 54 1.64 -29.45 19.11
CA GLY A 54 2.51 -29.46 20.25
C GLY A 54 3.32 -30.70 20.51
N PHE A 55 3.99 -31.28 19.50
CA PHE A 55 4.99 -32.30 19.84
C PHE A 55 6.24 -32.34 18.94
N PHE A 56 6.35 -31.53 17.89
CA PHE A 56 7.57 -31.34 17.11
C PHE A 56 7.64 -29.94 16.51
N SER A 57 7.43 -28.88 17.28
CA SER A 57 7.83 -27.56 16.82
C SER A 57 9.34 -27.46 17.03
N ASN A 58 10.11 -27.34 15.97
CA ASN A 58 11.47 -26.86 16.07
C ASN A 58 11.45 -25.49 16.75
N ASP A 59 12.41 -25.23 17.63
CA ASP A 59 12.42 -24.01 18.45
C ASP A 59 12.61 -22.71 17.64
N LEU A 60 12.69 -22.75 16.32
CA LEU A 60 12.96 -21.64 15.41
C LEU A 60 12.19 -21.76 14.09
N ASP A 61 10.97 -22.34 14.11
CA ASP A 61 10.19 -22.57 12.89
C ASP A 61 9.83 -21.26 12.16
N LEU A 62 9.43 -20.22 12.89
CA LEU A 62 9.14 -18.90 12.32
C LEU A 62 10.41 -18.26 11.75
N PHE A 63 11.52 -18.31 12.47
CA PHE A 63 12.78 -17.71 12.03
C PHE A 63 13.30 -18.38 10.75
N GLU A 64 13.28 -19.71 10.69
CA GLU A 64 13.71 -20.47 9.51
C GLU A 64 12.79 -20.20 8.32
N GLU A 65 11.46 -20.18 8.51
CA GLU A 65 10.49 -19.78 7.49
C GLU A 65 10.82 -18.41 6.90
N VAL A 66 11.16 -17.44 7.75
CA VAL A 66 11.50 -16.08 7.31
C VAL A 66 12.85 -16.04 6.58
N VAL A 67 13.86 -16.78 7.06
CA VAL A 67 15.15 -16.90 6.36
C VAL A 67 14.96 -17.47 4.96
N ASP A 68 14.13 -18.50 4.80
CA ASP A 68 13.84 -19.13 3.51
C ASP A 68 13.08 -18.18 2.60
N LEU A 69 12.07 -17.50 3.13
CA LEU A 69 11.29 -16.51 2.39
C LEU A 69 12.18 -15.37 1.86
N VAL A 70 13.11 -14.87 2.67
CA VAL A 70 14.07 -13.85 2.25
C VAL A 70 15.03 -14.40 1.21
N GLY A 71 15.54 -15.62 1.41
CA GLY A 71 16.39 -16.33 0.45
C GLY A 71 15.75 -16.41 -0.93
N ASP A 72 14.47 -16.75 -0.99
CA ASP A 72 13.74 -16.98 -2.23
C ASP A 72 13.22 -15.68 -2.88
N LYS A 73 12.70 -14.73 -2.09
CA LYS A 73 11.83 -13.66 -2.60
C LYS A 73 12.39 -12.25 -2.46
N TYR A 74 13.43 -12.04 -1.65
CA TYR A 74 14.00 -10.71 -1.49
C TYR A 74 14.61 -10.20 -2.78
N VAL A 75 14.37 -8.95 -3.13
CA VAL A 75 14.80 -8.34 -4.40
C VAL A 75 16.33 -8.22 -4.56
N TYR A 76 17.06 -8.18 -3.45
CA TYR A 76 18.52 -8.17 -3.47
C TYR A 76 19.08 -9.52 -3.02
N ALA A 77 20.34 -9.81 -3.34
CA ALA A 77 21.04 -10.96 -2.79
C ALA A 77 21.11 -10.84 -1.25
N PRO A 78 20.63 -11.86 -0.48
CA PRO A 78 20.67 -11.80 0.97
C PRO A 78 22.11 -11.83 1.50
N ASP A 79 22.42 -10.94 2.44
CA ASP A 79 23.65 -11.00 3.24
C ASP A 79 23.34 -11.73 4.56
N TYR A 80 23.47 -13.06 4.56
CA TYR A 80 23.13 -13.88 5.72
C TYR A 80 23.96 -13.51 6.96
N LYS A 81 25.23 -13.13 6.81
CA LYS A 81 26.04 -12.65 7.91
C LYS A 81 25.45 -11.42 8.57
N LYS A 82 25.12 -10.40 7.77
CA LYS A 82 24.48 -9.17 8.26
C LYS A 82 23.13 -9.45 8.91
N MET A 83 22.31 -10.32 8.28
CA MET A 83 20.99 -10.70 8.79
C MET A 83 21.07 -11.34 10.17
N PHE A 84 21.95 -12.34 10.35
CA PHE A 84 22.07 -13.05 11.63
C PHE A 84 22.78 -12.24 12.70
N VAL A 85 23.72 -11.36 12.34
CA VAL A 85 24.28 -10.38 13.31
C VAL A 85 23.16 -9.50 13.86
N ALA A 86 22.35 -8.90 12.99
CA ALA A 86 21.23 -8.04 13.41
C ALA A 86 20.18 -8.81 14.24
N SER A 87 19.94 -10.09 13.91
CA SER A 87 19.06 -10.95 14.71
C SER A 87 19.58 -11.14 16.14
N ILE A 88 20.87 -11.40 16.30
CA ILE A 88 21.50 -11.59 17.63
C ILE A 88 21.48 -10.26 18.41
N GLU A 89 21.80 -9.14 17.76
CA GLU A 89 21.76 -7.82 18.37
C GLU A 89 20.36 -7.48 18.90
N GLU A 90 19.31 -7.74 18.12
CA GLU A 90 17.94 -7.48 18.53
C GLU A 90 17.49 -8.41 19.67
N MET A 91 17.88 -9.68 19.67
CA MET A 91 17.62 -10.59 20.80
C MET A 91 18.25 -10.08 22.10
N VAL A 92 19.50 -9.64 22.05
CA VAL A 92 20.20 -9.06 23.19
C VAL A 92 19.52 -7.79 23.69
N GLN A 93 19.09 -6.93 22.75
CA GLN A 93 18.34 -5.71 23.08
C GLN A 93 16.98 -6.02 23.71
N ALA A 94 16.25 -7.01 23.19
CA ALA A 94 14.96 -7.44 23.72
C ALA A 94 15.03 -7.99 25.14
N LEU A 95 16.12 -8.70 25.49
CA LEU A 95 16.38 -9.18 26.84
C LEU A 95 16.60 -8.04 27.84
N ASN A 96 17.06 -6.87 27.38
CA ASN A 96 17.24 -5.64 28.16
C ASN A 96 17.87 -5.88 29.53
N ASP A 97 19.02 -6.56 29.55
CA ASP A 97 19.74 -6.92 30.76
C ASP A 97 21.17 -6.35 30.75
N LYS A 98 21.54 -5.65 31.84
CA LYS A 98 22.88 -5.05 31.99
C LYS A 98 24.01 -6.07 32.10
N ASN A 99 23.68 -7.32 32.44
CA ASN A 99 24.64 -8.41 32.58
C ASN A 99 24.93 -9.09 31.23
N ILE A 100 24.29 -8.65 30.14
CA ILE A 100 24.54 -9.13 28.79
C ILE A 100 25.47 -8.14 28.07
N SER A 101 26.55 -8.64 27.50
CA SER A 101 27.42 -7.86 26.62
C SER A 101 27.72 -8.60 25.35
N LEU A 102 27.54 -7.88 24.22
CA LEU A 102 27.96 -8.33 22.90
C LEU A 102 29.25 -7.61 22.53
N LYS A 103 30.29 -8.35 22.15
CA LYS A 103 31.59 -7.79 21.77
C LYS A 103 32.04 -8.31 20.42
N ASN A 104 32.56 -7.40 19.59
CA ASN A 104 33.32 -7.76 18.41
C ASN A 104 34.76 -8.06 18.83
N GLU A 105 35.27 -9.23 18.49
CA GLU A 105 36.63 -9.66 18.76
C GLU A 105 37.47 -9.61 17.47
N SER A 106 38.78 -9.81 17.55
CA SER A 106 39.64 -9.86 16.38
C SER A 106 39.25 -10.97 15.40
N ILE A 107 38.69 -12.06 15.90
CA ILE A 107 38.14 -13.17 15.11
C ILE A 107 36.75 -13.49 15.69
N GLY A 108 35.68 -13.00 14.97
CA GLY A 108 34.31 -13.31 15.36
C GLY A 108 33.70 -12.38 16.38
N GLN A 109 32.75 -12.90 17.14
CA GLN A 109 31.95 -12.18 18.12
C GLN A 109 31.81 -13.01 19.38
N SER A 110 31.54 -12.36 20.52
CA SER A 110 31.24 -13.06 21.76
C SER A 110 30.02 -12.46 22.47
N ILE A 111 29.23 -13.33 23.08
CA ILE A 111 28.14 -12.96 23.98
C ILE A 111 28.59 -13.41 25.39
N SER A 112 28.56 -12.48 26.34
CA SER A 112 28.78 -12.79 27.75
C SER A 112 27.51 -12.50 28.53
N MET A 113 27.07 -13.44 29.38
CA MET A 113 25.86 -13.32 30.19
C MET A 113 26.04 -14.04 31.51
N PHE A 114 25.85 -13.35 32.65
CA PHE A 114 25.98 -13.87 34.02
C PHE A 114 27.28 -14.66 34.27
N GLY A 115 28.41 -14.20 33.72
CA GLY A 115 29.71 -14.83 33.84
C GLY A 115 29.98 -15.99 32.88
N LYS A 116 29.00 -16.44 32.13
CA LYS A 116 29.18 -17.38 31.02
C LYS A 116 29.46 -16.65 29.72
N ASN A 117 30.14 -17.32 28.79
CA ASN A 117 30.56 -16.71 27.52
C ASN A 117 30.48 -17.74 26.38
N ILE A 118 29.97 -17.30 25.25
CA ILE A 118 30.04 -18.03 23.95
C ILE A 118 30.76 -17.18 22.93
N ARG A 119 31.69 -17.78 22.18
CA ARG A 119 32.34 -17.19 21.02
C ARG A 119 31.79 -17.83 19.77
N TYR A 120 31.55 -17.01 18.73
CA TYR A 120 31.02 -17.48 17.46
C TYR A 120 31.54 -16.63 16.30
N THR A 121 31.54 -17.22 15.10
CA THR A 121 31.89 -16.52 13.85
C THR A 121 30.83 -16.84 12.82
N LEU A 122 30.06 -15.82 12.43
CA LEU A 122 29.06 -15.94 11.37
C LEU A 122 29.72 -15.86 10.00
N GLY A 123 29.45 -16.84 9.16
CA GLY A 123 29.86 -16.88 7.75
C GLY A 123 28.82 -16.24 6.83
N TYR A 124 29.15 -16.21 5.55
CA TYR A 124 28.22 -15.72 4.49
C TYR A 124 27.33 -16.83 3.94
N ASN A 125 27.70 -18.10 4.15
CA ASN A 125 26.91 -19.27 3.72
C ASN A 125 25.72 -19.45 4.67
N ARG A 126 24.52 -19.67 4.08
CA ARG A 126 23.24 -19.76 4.82
C ARG A 126 23.26 -20.85 5.89
N GLU A 127 23.64 -22.08 5.53
CA GLU A 127 23.56 -23.23 6.42
C GLU A 127 24.50 -23.07 7.62
N ASN A 128 25.77 -22.75 7.37
CA ASN A 128 26.77 -22.55 8.42
C ASN A 128 26.44 -21.36 9.33
N ALA A 129 25.90 -20.29 8.73
CA ALA A 129 25.48 -19.11 9.48
C ALA A 129 24.26 -19.42 10.37
N LEU A 130 23.30 -20.20 9.87
CA LEU A 130 22.11 -20.62 10.61
C LEU A 130 22.49 -21.52 11.80
N GLU A 131 23.36 -22.51 11.61
CA GLU A 131 23.85 -23.35 12.71
C GLU A 131 24.58 -22.56 13.79
N THR A 132 25.38 -21.58 13.37
CA THR A 132 26.08 -20.69 14.30
C THR A 132 25.11 -19.80 15.05
N PHE A 133 24.10 -19.27 14.35
CA PHE A 133 23.02 -18.49 14.93
C PHE A 133 22.24 -19.30 15.99
N LYS A 134 21.87 -20.56 15.66
CA LYS A 134 21.19 -21.47 16.62
C LYS A 134 21.96 -21.61 17.93
N LYS A 135 23.28 -21.74 17.89
CA LYS A 135 24.12 -21.80 19.12
C LYS A 135 23.99 -20.54 19.96
N ALA A 136 23.99 -19.37 19.32
CA ALA A 136 23.81 -18.09 20.02
C ALA A 136 22.39 -17.95 20.58
N TYR A 137 21.37 -18.36 19.83
CA TYR A 137 19.98 -18.34 20.27
C TYR A 137 19.75 -19.21 21.50
N TYR A 138 20.20 -20.48 21.48
CA TYR A 138 20.03 -21.39 22.62
C TYR A 138 20.80 -20.91 23.83
N PHE A 139 22.01 -20.37 23.67
CA PHE A 139 22.75 -19.76 24.75
C PHE A 139 21.98 -18.63 25.43
N LEU A 140 21.40 -17.70 24.63
CA LEU A 140 20.60 -16.60 25.17
C LEU A 140 19.30 -17.10 25.83
N LEU A 141 18.64 -18.10 25.26
CA LEU A 141 17.40 -18.67 25.79
C LEU A 141 17.67 -19.33 27.16
N GLU A 142 18.67 -20.19 27.25
CA GLU A 142 19.02 -20.92 28.48
C GLU A 142 19.48 -19.97 29.58
N GLU A 143 20.39 -19.05 29.29
CA GLU A 143 20.96 -18.14 30.30
C GLU A 143 19.98 -17.01 30.69
N SER A 144 18.93 -16.76 29.93
CA SER A 144 17.93 -15.74 30.27
C SER A 144 17.04 -16.12 31.46
N ASN A 145 17.10 -17.38 31.92
CA ASN A 145 16.29 -17.91 33.02
C ASN A 145 14.80 -17.58 32.91
N GLY A 146 14.23 -17.67 31.69
CA GLY A 146 12.82 -17.39 31.43
C GLY A 146 12.43 -15.91 31.42
N LYS A 147 13.38 -15.00 31.33
CA LYS A 147 13.12 -13.55 31.27
C LYS A 147 12.28 -13.17 30.04
N LEU A 148 12.51 -13.84 28.92
CA LEU A 148 11.64 -13.84 27.74
C LEU A 148 11.21 -15.27 27.42
N SER A 149 9.97 -15.42 26.94
CA SER A 149 9.58 -16.71 26.39
C SER A 149 10.34 -16.97 25.08
N LYS A 150 10.45 -18.24 24.72
CA LYS A 150 11.03 -18.73 23.47
C LYS A 150 10.47 -17.99 22.24
N GLU A 151 9.16 -17.87 22.15
CA GLU A 151 8.47 -17.20 21.04
C GLU A 151 8.84 -15.71 20.95
N LYS A 152 8.95 -15.03 22.10
CA LYS A 152 9.35 -13.60 22.11
C LYS A 152 10.80 -13.41 21.69
N LEU A 153 11.68 -14.32 22.08
CA LEU A 153 13.10 -14.27 21.68
C LEU A 153 13.24 -14.54 20.17
N GLU A 154 12.47 -15.51 19.63
CA GLU A 154 12.42 -15.80 18.20
C GLU A 154 11.86 -14.62 17.40
N ILE A 155 10.76 -13.99 17.85
CA ILE A 155 10.20 -12.78 17.23
C ILE A 155 11.24 -11.64 17.21
N ALA A 156 12.01 -11.46 18.30
CA ALA A 156 13.08 -10.47 18.33
C ALA A 156 14.13 -10.77 17.25
N ALA A 157 14.53 -12.03 17.09
CA ALA A 157 15.44 -12.44 16.03
C ALA A 157 14.89 -12.11 14.63
N VAL A 158 13.61 -12.39 14.37
CA VAL A 158 12.94 -12.06 13.11
C VAL A 158 12.89 -10.54 12.89
N ILE A 159 12.60 -9.75 13.92
CA ILE A 159 12.61 -8.28 13.83
C ILE A 159 13.98 -7.77 13.43
N GLY A 160 15.04 -8.26 14.07
CA GLY A 160 16.42 -7.90 13.75
C GLY A 160 16.80 -8.27 12.31
N LEU A 161 16.46 -9.49 11.89
CA LEU A 161 16.66 -9.95 10.52
C LEU A 161 15.99 -9.00 9.51
N MET A 162 14.70 -8.76 9.68
CA MET A 162 13.92 -7.91 8.77
C MET A 162 14.41 -6.47 8.76
N GLY A 163 14.80 -5.93 9.91
CA GLY A 163 15.37 -4.58 10.05
C GLY A 163 16.71 -4.40 9.33
N SER A 164 17.46 -5.49 9.12
CA SER A 164 18.74 -5.46 8.40
C SER A 164 18.63 -5.37 6.88
N LEU A 165 17.45 -5.66 6.31
CA LEU A 165 17.24 -5.76 4.85
C LEU A 165 17.16 -4.39 4.19
N ASP A 166 16.04 -3.71 4.36
CA ASP A 166 15.73 -2.40 3.79
C ASP A 166 14.67 -1.67 4.66
N PRO A 167 14.46 -0.35 4.48
CA PRO A 167 13.51 0.41 5.32
C PRO A 167 12.03 0.02 5.19
N TYR A 168 11.67 -0.78 4.18
CA TYR A 168 10.29 -1.13 3.86
C TYR A 168 9.92 -2.56 4.25
N SER A 169 10.93 -3.45 4.34
CA SER A 169 10.76 -4.83 4.80
C SER A 169 10.61 -4.87 6.30
N LYS A 170 9.60 -5.61 6.81
CA LYS A 170 9.36 -5.71 8.25
C LYS A 170 8.50 -6.89 8.66
N TYR A 171 8.70 -7.35 9.88
CA TYR A 171 7.78 -8.22 10.59
C TYR A 171 6.52 -7.46 11.01
N MET A 172 5.38 -8.13 10.99
CA MET A 172 4.08 -7.65 11.47
C MET A 172 3.47 -8.71 12.38
N ASP A 173 3.22 -8.36 13.65
CA ASP A 173 2.38 -9.21 14.50
C ASP A 173 0.99 -9.45 13.87
N SER A 174 0.24 -10.42 14.38
CA SER A 174 -1.06 -10.80 13.83
C SER A 174 -2.04 -9.61 13.73
N ASP A 175 -2.01 -8.70 14.70
CA ASP A 175 -2.89 -7.53 14.68
C ASP A 175 -2.49 -6.53 13.61
N SER A 176 -1.19 -6.26 13.48
CA SER A 176 -0.63 -5.37 12.44
C SER A 176 -0.83 -5.96 11.05
N PHE A 177 -0.65 -7.28 10.89
CA PHE A 177 -0.95 -7.99 9.66
C PHE A 177 -2.43 -7.84 9.27
N ASN A 178 -3.34 -8.13 10.21
CA ASN A 178 -4.78 -8.02 9.99
C ASN A 178 -5.21 -6.58 9.68
N ARG A 179 -4.62 -5.56 10.36
CA ARG A 179 -4.84 -4.14 10.03
C ARG A 179 -4.41 -3.83 8.60
N SER A 180 -3.21 -4.25 8.21
CA SER A 180 -2.67 -4.04 6.86
C SER A 180 -3.54 -4.69 5.78
N MET A 181 -4.07 -5.89 6.05
CA MET A 181 -4.98 -6.58 5.12
C MET A 181 -6.32 -5.85 4.98
N ARG A 182 -6.92 -5.34 6.08
CA ARG A 182 -8.16 -4.53 6.04
C ARG A 182 -7.98 -3.25 5.23
N ASP A 183 -6.88 -2.54 5.43
CA ASP A 183 -6.59 -1.29 4.70
C ASP A 183 -6.43 -1.58 3.18
N THR A 184 -5.82 -2.71 2.84
CA THR A 184 -5.69 -3.19 1.45
C THR A 184 -7.05 -3.52 0.83
N GLU A 185 -7.97 -4.16 1.59
CA GLU A 185 -9.33 -4.45 1.13
C GLU A 185 -10.17 -3.18 0.90
N GLY A 186 -9.85 -2.08 1.57
CA GLY A 186 -10.62 -0.84 1.51
C GLY A 186 -12.01 -0.95 2.15
N LYS A 187 -12.17 -1.90 3.07
CA LYS A 187 -13.40 -2.12 3.84
C LYS A 187 -13.07 -2.63 5.24
N TYR A 188 -13.90 -2.30 6.21
CA TYR A 188 -13.78 -2.79 7.58
C TYR A 188 -15.15 -2.90 8.24
N GLY A 189 -15.27 -3.75 9.26
CA GLY A 189 -16.46 -3.76 10.12
C GLY A 189 -16.39 -2.63 11.14
N GLY A 190 -17.43 -1.79 11.20
CA GLY A 190 -17.46 -0.65 12.11
C GLY A 190 -18.72 0.19 11.99
N LEU A 191 -18.66 1.42 12.50
CA LEU A 191 -19.81 2.34 12.56
C LEU A 191 -19.81 3.40 11.45
N GLY A 192 -18.69 3.63 10.75
CA GLY A 192 -18.58 4.58 9.64
C GLY A 192 -18.51 6.03 10.09
N MET A 193 -17.48 6.35 10.89
CA MET A 193 -17.14 7.71 11.31
C MET A 193 -15.69 8.03 10.99
N VAL A 194 -15.42 9.27 10.63
CA VAL A 194 -14.08 9.86 10.63
C VAL A 194 -13.91 10.59 11.94
N ILE A 195 -12.87 10.27 12.69
CA ILE A 195 -12.58 10.81 14.01
C ILE A 195 -11.26 11.55 14.04
N THR A 196 -11.15 12.54 14.92
CA THR A 196 -9.90 13.29 15.15
C THR A 196 -9.72 13.54 16.65
N MET A 197 -8.49 13.91 17.03
CA MET A 197 -8.21 14.39 18.38
C MET A 197 -7.90 15.88 18.34
N LYS A 198 -8.58 16.64 19.20
CA LYS A 198 -8.34 18.06 19.42
C LYS A 198 -8.44 18.32 20.93
N ASP A 199 -7.48 19.07 21.48
CA ASP A 199 -7.43 19.42 22.92
C ASP A 199 -7.61 18.18 23.85
N ASN A 200 -6.92 17.08 23.53
CA ASN A 200 -7.00 15.79 24.23
C ASN A 200 -8.43 15.17 24.29
N ARG A 201 -9.32 15.55 23.41
CA ARG A 201 -10.67 14.96 23.25
C ARG A 201 -10.85 14.40 21.85
N LEU A 202 -11.63 13.36 21.74
CA LEU A 202 -11.92 12.66 20.48
C LEU A 202 -13.24 13.15 19.90
N TYR A 203 -13.21 13.63 18.67
CA TYR A 203 -14.35 14.24 17.97
C TYR A 203 -14.73 13.46 16.72
N VAL A 204 -16.03 13.48 16.40
CA VAL A 204 -16.53 13.07 15.10
C VAL A 204 -16.29 14.21 14.11
N VAL A 205 -15.53 13.96 13.05
CA VAL A 205 -15.32 14.93 11.95
C VAL A 205 -16.47 14.86 10.96
N LYS A 206 -16.82 13.65 10.55
CA LYS A 206 -17.95 13.35 9.66
C LYS A 206 -18.40 11.90 9.79
N THR A 207 -19.63 11.63 9.39
CA THR A 207 -20.16 10.27 9.23
C THR A 207 -20.12 9.87 7.75
N ILE A 208 -19.83 8.59 7.48
CA ILE A 208 -19.80 8.03 6.12
C ILE A 208 -21.23 7.80 5.64
N LYS A 209 -21.50 8.08 4.37
CA LYS A 209 -22.82 7.87 3.76
C LYS A 209 -23.25 6.41 3.92
N ASN A 210 -24.54 6.20 4.22
CA ASN A 210 -25.16 4.88 4.41
C ASN A 210 -24.57 4.04 5.56
N SER A 211 -23.84 4.65 6.50
CA SER A 211 -23.27 3.96 7.66
C SER A 211 -24.24 3.91 8.85
N PRO A 212 -24.02 3.00 9.81
CA PRO A 212 -24.77 2.97 11.07
C PRO A 212 -24.76 4.31 11.81
N ALA A 213 -23.59 4.95 11.91
CA ALA A 213 -23.46 6.26 12.55
C ALA A 213 -24.29 7.35 11.87
N ARG A 214 -24.33 7.36 10.53
CA ARG A 214 -25.14 8.34 9.78
C ARG A 214 -26.64 8.14 9.99
N ARG A 215 -27.10 6.88 9.97
CA ARG A 215 -28.53 6.56 10.21
C ARG A 215 -28.97 6.85 11.63
N ALA A 216 -28.07 6.71 12.60
CA ALA A 216 -28.35 7.04 14.01
C ALA A 216 -28.36 8.55 14.32
N GLY A 217 -28.04 9.43 13.33
CA GLY A 217 -28.05 10.87 13.54
C GLY A 217 -26.83 11.41 14.31
N ILE A 218 -25.71 10.68 14.30
CA ILE A 218 -24.43 11.18 14.83
C ILE A 218 -23.95 12.32 13.94
N GLN A 219 -23.51 13.42 14.57
CA GLN A 219 -23.17 14.68 13.90
C GLN A 219 -21.67 15.00 13.96
N PRO A 220 -21.17 15.83 13.06
CA PRO A 220 -19.87 16.47 13.25
C PRO A 220 -19.80 17.21 14.58
N ASP A 221 -18.61 17.26 15.17
CA ASP A 221 -18.31 17.86 16.48
C ASP A 221 -18.90 17.13 17.70
N ASP A 222 -19.63 16.02 17.53
CA ASP A 222 -19.95 15.13 18.65
C ASP A 222 -18.66 14.61 19.29
N ILE A 223 -18.57 14.62 20.62
CA ILE A 223 -17.39 14.27 21.41
C ILE A 223 -17.58 12.92 22.06
N PHE A 224 -16.62 12.03 21.89
CA PHE A 224 -16.67 10.71 22.53
C PHE A 224 -16.42 10.81 24.05
N GLU A 225 -17.32 10.23 24.85
CA GLU A 225 -17.20 10.13 26.29
C GLU A 225 -17.01 8.68 26.76
N LYS A 226 -17.80 7.72 26.22
CA LYS A 226 -17.73 6.30 26.62
C LYS A 226 -17.88 5.37 25.41
N VAL A 227 -17.26 4.19 25.52
CA VAL A 227 -17.48 3.04 24.63
C VAL A 227 -17.72 1.81 25.50
N ASN A 228 -18.85 1.13 25.31
CA ASN A 228 -19.33 0.01 26.14
C ASN A 228 -19.26 0.31 27.66
N GLY A 229 -19.69 1.52 28.04
CA GLY A 229 -19.66 1.98 29.41
C GLY A 229 -18.31 2.45 29.95
N THR A 230 -17.22 2.15 29.24
CA THR A 230 -15.85 2.54 29.64
C THR A 230 -15.54 3.96 29.19
N ASN A 231 -15.06 4.81 30.10
CA ASN A 231 -14.63 6.19 29.79
C ASN A 231 -13.37 6.18 28.93
N ILE A 232 -13.33 7.06 27.90
CA ILE A 232 -12.26 7.09 26.90
C ILE A 232 -11.48 8.42 26.85
N LYS A 233 -11.61 9.30 27.86
CA LYS A 233 -10.98 10.65 27.87
C LYS A 233 -9.46 10.67 27.65
N LYS A 234 -8.77 9.57 27.97
CA LYS A 234 -7.30 9.44 27.79
C LYS A 234 -6.90 8.45 26.69
N THR A 235 -7.87 8.02 25.89
CA THR A 235 -7.67 7.00 24.85
C THR A 235 -7.06 7.63 23.60
N GLN A 236 -6.10 6.96 22.98
CA GLN A 236 -5.54 7.37 21.68
C GLN A 236 -6.53 7.10 20.54
N ILE A 237 -6.41 7.84 19.42
CA ILE A 237 -7.28 7.67 18.24
C ILE A 237 -7.27 6.21 17.74
N SER A 238 -6.11 5.59 17.68
CA SER A 238 -5.94 4.19 17.23
C SER A 238 -6.71 3.22 18.13
N GLU A 239 -6.60 3.37 19.44
CA GLU A 239 -7.29 2.54 20.41
C GLU A 239 -8.83 2.72 20.33
N LEU A 240 -9.30 3.98 20.20
CA LEU A 240 -10.73 4.21 19.97
C LEU A 240 -11.19 3.57 18.66
N ALA A 241 -10.43 3.74 17.58
CA ALA A 241 -10.76 3.15 16.29
C ALA A 241 -10.88 1.61 16.39
N ASP A 242 -9.97 0.95 17.12
CA ASP A 242 -10.01 -0.50 17.31
C ASP A 242 -11.22 -0.93 18.17
N LYS A 243 -11.61 -0.15 19.20
CA LYS A 243 -12.83 -0.41 19.99
C LYS A 243 -14.11 -0.24 19.16
N LEU A 244 -14.14 0.71 18.23
CA LEU A 244 -15.30 0.95 17.35
C LEU A 244 -15.38 -0.04 16.18
N ARG A 245 -14.25 -0.59 15.75
CA ARG A 245 -14.16 -1.65 14.75
C ARG A 245 -14.55 -3.00 15.36
N GLY A 246 -14.85 -3.97 14.51
CA GLY A 246 -15.18 -5.33 14.91
C GLY A 246 -15.87 -6.10 13.81
N GLN A 247 -16.29 -7.31 14.12
CA GLN A 247 -17.01 -8.16 13.17
C GLN A 247 -18.37 -7.53 12.82
N PRO A 248 -18.73 -7.42 11.52
CA PRO A 248 -20.06 -6.97 11.12
C PRO A 248 -21.17 -7.79 11.80
N GLY A 249 -22.23 -7.13 12.24
CA GLY A 249 -23.33 -7.72 13.00
C GLY A 249 -23.16 -7.67 14.53
N THR A 250 -21.95 -7.38 15.05
CA THR A 250 -21.77 -7.22 16.51
C THR A 250 -22.14 -5.82 16.97
N GLU A 251 -22.68 -5.72 18.19
CA GLU A 251 -23.09 -4.45 18.79
C GLU A 251 -21.92 -3.71 19.44
N VAL A 252 -22.05 -2.39 19.48
CA VAL A 252 -21.22 -1.50 20.31
C VAL A 252 -22.07 -0.33 20.79
N THR A 253 -21.97 -0.02 22.08
CA THR A 253 -22.63 1.15 22.68
C THR A 253 -21.64 2.28 22.82
N ILE A 254 -21.97 3.46 22.28
CA ILE A 254 -21.17 4.67 22.40
C ILE A 254 -21.95 5.78 23.06
N THR A 255 -21.31 6.54 23.93
CA THR A 255 -21.87 7.78 24.52
C THR A 255 -21.10 8.97 23.96
N LEU A 256 -21.81 9.89 23.34
CA LEU A 256 -21.30 11.11 22.73
C LEU A 256 -21.91 12.33 23.42
N TYR A 257 -21.07 13.32 23.74
CA TYR A 257 -21.54 14.65 24.17
C TYR A 257 -21.69 15.56 22.95
N ARG A 258 -22.85 16.14 22.75
CA ARG A 258 -23.15 17.09 21.67
C ARG A 258 -23.09 18.53 22.18
N PRO A 259 -22.07 19.30 21.81
CA PRO A 259 -21.89 20.67 22.30
C PRO A 259 -23.06 21.61 21.95
N SER A 260 -23.65 21.47 20.77
CA SER A 260 -24.78 22.28 20.30
C SER A 260 -26.03 22.12 21.16
N GLU A 261 -26.23 20.94 21.74
CA GLU A 261 -27.39 20.62 22.60
C GLU A 261 -27.02 20.60 24.09
N LYS A 262 -25.73 20.67 24.43
CA LYS A 262 -25.16 20.53 25.79
C LYS A 262 -25.65 19.24 26.49
N LYS A 263 -25.76 18.16 25.72
CA LYS A 263 -26.36 16.88 26.18
C LYS A 263 -25.55 15.67 25.75
N GLU A 264 -25.54 14.63 26.59
CA GLU A 264 -25.04 13.30 26.22
C GLU A 264 -26.11 12.51 25.46
N HIS A 265 -25.68 11.83 24.40
CA HIS A 265 -26.48 10.88 23.63
C HIS A 265 -25.81 9.52 23.67
N SER A 266 -26.60 8.48 23.96
CA SER A 266 -26.13 7.10 23.95
C SER A 266 -26.73 6.35 22.76
N TYR A 267 -25.87 5.66 22.00
CA TYR A 267 -26.25 4.92 20.81
C TYR A 267 -25.76 3.47 20.93
N THR A 268 -26.66 2.50 20.83
CA THR A 268 -26.27 1.10 20.62
C THR A 268 -26.42 0.77 19.14
N LEU A 269 -25.33 0.44 18.50
CA LEU A 269 -25.23 0.32 17.04
C LEU A 269 -24.61 -1.01 16.64
N ASN A 270 -25.15 -1.63 15.62
CA ASN A 270 -24.54 -2.78 14.98
C ASN A 270 -23.42 -2.34 14.05
N ARG A 271 -22.24 -2.99 14.14
CA ARG A 271 -21.18 -2.80 13.18
C ARG A 271 -21.59 -3.35 11.82
N GLU A 272 -21.26 -2.62 10.78
CA GLU A 272 -21.51 -3.03 9.40
C GLU A 272 -20.22 -2.94 8.57
N VAL A 273 -20.24 -3.53 7.38
CA VAL A 273 -19.14 -3.36 6.41
C VAL A 273 -19.14 -1.92 5.93
N ILE A 274 -18.10 -1.19 6.30
CA ILE A 274 -17.86 0.20 5.88
C ILE A 274 -16.88 0.20 4.72
N LEU A 275 -17.26 0.81 3.60
CA LEU A 275 -16.38 1.03 2.46
C LEU A 275 -15.62 2.35 2.64
N LEU A 276 -14.30 2.31 2.49
CA LEU A 276 -13.47 3.51 2.50
C LEU A 276 -13.68 4.29 1.19
N GLU A 277 -14.05 5.56 1.30
CA GLU A 277 -14.10 6.46 0.17
C GLU A 277 -12.68 6.89 -0.20
N THR A 278 -12.17 6.37 -1.30
CA THR A 278 -10.82 6.65 -1.81
C THR A 278 -10.83 7.55 -3.04
N VAL A 279 -12.00 7.83 -3.62
CA VAL A 279 -12.17 8.69 -4.79
C VAL A 279 -13.21 9.77 -4.50
N GLU A 280 -12.81 11.02 -4.60
CA GLU A 280 -13.69 12.17 -4.54
C GLU A 280 -13.83 12.77 -5.94
N TYR A 281 -15.06 13.00 -6.40
CA TYR A 281 -15.33 13.62 -7.69
C TYR A 281 -16.16 14.90 -7.53
N LYS A 282 -15.74 15.94 -8.23
CA LYS A 282 -16.48 17.21 -8.32
C LYS A 282 -16.45 17.72 -9.76
N THR A 283 -17.57 18.23 -10.24
CA THR A 283 -17.63 19.02 -11.48
C THR A 283 -17.38 20.50 -11.15
N LEU A 284 -16.36 21.05 -11.76
CA LEU A 284 -16.01 22.47 -11.63
C LEU A 284 -16.70 23.29 -12.73
N LYS A 285 -16.65 24.63 -12.61
CA LYS A 285 -17.04 25.54 -13.70
C LYS A 285 -16.28 25.18 -14.99
N ASN A 286 -16.84 25.53 -16.16
CA ASN A 286 -16.26 25.29 -17.48
C ASN A 286 -16.10 23.81 -17.84
N SER A 287 -16.92 22.91 -17.26
CA SER A 287 -16.94 21.48 -17.53
C SER A 287 -15.61 20.77 -17.28
N VAL A 288 -14.89 21.15 -16.23
CA VAL A 288 -13.69 20.48 -15.76
C VAL A 288 -14.07 19.48 -14.67
N GLY A 289 -13.62 18.22 -14.79
CA GLY A 289 -13.75 17.20 -13.75
C GLY A 289 -12.56 17.21 -12.81
N SER A 290 -12.81 17.31 -11.51
CA SER A 290 -11.80 17.13 -10.48
C SER A 290 -11.99 15.76 -9.84
N ILE A 291 -10.94 14.93 -9.86
CA ILE A 291 -10.91 13.60 -9.25
C ILE A 291 -9.73 13.58 -8.28
N LYS A 292 -10.00 13.48 -6.98
CA LYS A 292 -8.98 13.23 -5.97
C LYS A 292 -8.97 11.75 -5.61
N ILE A 293 -7.81 11.11 -5.66
CA ILE A 293 -7.60 9.72 -5.22
C ILE A 293 -6.70 9.77 -4.00
N THR A 294 -7.21 9.32 -2.85
CA THR A 294 -6.49 9.39 -1.57
C THR A 294 -5.66 8.14 -1.27
N SER A 295 -6.02 6.98 -1.87
CA SER A 295 -5.25 5.74 -1.78
C SER A 295 -5.73 4.72 -2.82
N PHE A 296 -4.98 3.63 -3.00
CA PHE A 296 -5.29 2.56 -3.97
C PHE A 296 -5.69 1.27 -3.23
N SER A 297 -6.95 1.19 -2.75
CA SER A 297 -7.57 -0.01 -2.20
C SER A 297 -8.30 -0.82 -3.27
N ARG A 298 -8.77 -2.03 -2.94
CA ARG A 298 -9.57 -2.86 -3.88
C ARG A 298 -10.81 -2.17 -4.44
N GLN A 299 -11.34 -1.16 -3.74
CA GLN A 299 -12.56 -0.44 -4.14
C GLN A 299 -12.28 0.77 -5.03
N THR A 300 -11.04 1.24 -5.12
CA THR A 300 -10.70 2.52 -5.76
C THR A 300 -11.08 2.56 -7.24
N ASN A 301 -10.86 1.46 -7.98
CA ASN A 301 -11.26 1.40 -9.40
C ASN A 301 -12.78 1.50 -9.60
N ASN A 302 -13.56 0.83 -8.75
CA ASN A 302 -15.03 0.88 -8.85
C ASN A 302 -15.53 2.30 -8.57
N GLN A 303 -15.00 2.94 -7.53
CA GLN A 303 -15.33 4.34 -7.21
C GLN A 303 -14.91 5.31 -8.33
N LEU A 304 -13.76 5.07 -8.98
CA LEU A 304 -13.38 5.85 -10.15
C LEU A 304 -14.34 5.65 -11.32
N GLN A 305 -14.78 4.43 -11.60
CA GLN A 305 -15.77 4.16 -12.67
C GLN A 305 -17.08 4.90 -12.40
N GLU A 306 -17.56 4.95 -11.16
CA GLU A 306 -18.73 5.75 -10.80
C GLU A 306 -18.49 7.25 -11.02
N ALA A 307 -17.32 7.76 -10.63
CA ALA A 307 -16.92 9.15 -10.86
C ALA A 307 -16.88 9.48 -12.35
N LEU A 308 -16.29 8.62 -13.19
CA LEU A 308 -16.23 8.79 -14.63
C LEU A 308 -17.62 8.71 -15.29
N THR A 309 -18.52 7.89 -14.78
CA THR A 309 -19.92 7.83 -15.23
C THR A 309 -20.64 9.15 -14.92
N LYS A 310 -20.43 9.74 -13.75
CA LYS A 310 -20.94 11.07 -13.40
C LYS A 310 -20.34 12.14 -14.31
N ALA A 311 -19.02 12.12 -14.52
CA ALA A 311 -18.33 13.06 -15.40
C ALA A 311 -18.86 13.05 -16.84
N LYS A 312 -19.21 11.87 -17.37
CA LYS A 312 -19.84 11.75 -18.69
C LYS A 312 -21.21 12.43 -18.74
N ARG A 313 -22.04 12.25 -17.71
CA ARG A 313 -23.35 12.95 -17.59
C ARG A 313 -23.18 14.46 -17.49
N ASP A 314 -22.18 14.91 -16.76
CA ASP A 314 -21.83 16.33 -16.56
C ASP A 314 -21.13 16.95 -17.79
N LYS A 315 -20.92 16.17 -18.86
CA LYS A 315 -20.27 16.57 -20.12
C LYS A 315 -18.90 17.20 -19.89
N VAL A 316 -18.12 16.60 -18.98
CA VAL A 316 -16.76 17.04 -18.65
C VAL A 316 -15.85 16.96 -19.87
N LYS A 317 -15.02 17.99 -20.08
CA LYS A 317 -14.11 18.14 -21.24
C LYS A 317 -12.64 17.83 -20.92
N GLY A 318 -12.28 17.75 -19.65
CA GLY A 318 -10.92 17.44 -19.19
C GLY A 318 -10.90 17.17 -17.69
N PHE A 319 -9.80 16.58 -17.21
CA PHE A 319 -9.67 16.16 -15.82
C PHE A 319 -8.46 16.76 -15.12
N ILE A 320 -8.65 17.15 -13.86
CA ILE A 320 -7.59 17.28 -12.88
C ILE A 320 -7.63 16.01 -12.03
N LEU A 321 -6.55 15.23 -12.06
CA LEU A 321 -6.35 14.04 -11.24
C LEU A 321 -5.44 14.42 -10.08
N ASP A 322 -6.00 14.60 -8.89
CA ASP A 322 -5.26 14.98 -7.70
C ASP A 322 -4.78 13.73 -6.94
N LEU A 323 -3.47 13.50 -6.98
CA LEU A 323 -2.76 12.42 -6.29
C LEU A 323 -1.90 12.94 -5.14
N ARG A 324 -2.04 14.21 -4.75
CA ARG A 324 -1.32 14.77 -3.59
C ARG A 324 -1.76 14.05 -2.31
N ASP A 325 -0.82 13.84 -1.41
CA ASP A 325 -1.00 13.14 -0.12
C ASP A 325 -1.44 11.66 -0.26
N ASN A 326 -1.24 11.07 -1.45
CA ASN A 326 -1.61 9.69 -1.71
C ASN A 326 -0.40 8.76 -1.50
N PRO A 327 -0.36 7.95 -0.43
CA PRO A 327 0.78 7.08 -0.12
C PRO A 327 0.88 5.86 -1.04
N GLY A 328 -0.03 5.72 -2.00
CA GLY A 328 -0.11 4.58 -2.91
C GLY A 328 -1.11 3.52 -2.47
N GLY A 329 -0.75 2.27 -2.60
CA GLY A 329 -1.57 1.09 -2.31
C GLY A 329 -1.36 -0.01 -3.34
N LEU A 330 -2.43 -0.66 -3.76
CA LEU A 330 -2.38 -1.84 -4.63
C LEU A 330 -1.91 -1.51 -6.05
N LEU A 331 -0.84 -2.19 -6.49
CA LEU A 331 -0.30 -2.10 -7.85
C LEU A 331 -1.38 -2.36 -8.93
N ASN A 332 -2.18 -3.42 -8.76
CA ASN A 332 -3.22 -3.75 -9.73
C ASN A 332 -4.31 -2.68 -9.85
N GLN A 333 -4.54 -1.89 -8.79
CA GLN A 333 -5.47 -0.77 -8.85
C GLN A 333 -4.88 0.42 -9.62
N SER A 334 -3.60 0.73 -9.45
CA SER A 334 -2.94 1.76 -10.26
C SER A 334 -2.97 1.42 -11.75
N VAL A 335 -2.76 0.15 -12.10
CA VAL A 335 -2.86 -0.35 -13.48
C VAL A 335 -4.29 -0.16 -14.03
N LYS A 336 -5.33 -0.55 -13.27
CA LYS A 336 -6.73 -0.34 -13.68
C LYS A 336 -7.06 1.14 -13.85
N ILE A 337 -6.63 1.99 -12.93
CA ILE A 337 -6.88 3.43 -12.96
C ILE A 337 -6.18 4.08 -14.15
N ALA A 338 -4.90 3.80 -14.39
CA ALA A 338 -4.19 4.30 -15.57
C ALA A 338 -4.83 3.81 -16.88
N SER A 339 -5.38 2.58 -16.89
CA SER A 339 -6.07 2.00 -18.06
C SER A 339 -7.28 2.80 -18.51
N HIS A 340 -7.95 3.56 -17.63
CA HIS A 340 -9.06 4.44 -18.04
C HIS A 340 -8.63 5.59 -18.95
N PHE A 341 -7.35 5.95 -18.93
CA PHE A 341 -6.84 7.12 -19.64
C PHE A 341 -5.90 6.77 -20.79
N LEU A 342 -5.48 5.52 -20.95
CA LEU A 342 -4.51 5.06 -21.94
C LEU A 342 -5.18 4.18 -23.01
N HIS A 343 -4.61 4.15 -24.20
CA HIS A 343 -4.99 3.17 -25.21
C HIS A 343 -4.72 1.75 -24.71
N ARG A 344 -5.61 0.82 -25.07
CA ARG A 344 -5.43 -0.61 -24.76
C ARG A 344 -4.04 -1.10 -25.20
N ASN A 345 -3.46 -2.01 -24.44
CA ASN A 345 -2.13 -2.59 -24.63
C ASN A 345 -0.95 -1.62 -24.42
N ARG A 346 -1.20 -0.35 -24.06
CA ARG A 346 -0.11 0.57 -23.72
C ARG A 346 0.53 0.13 -22.41
N LEU A 347 1.86 0.06 -22.36
CA LEU A 347 2.60 -0.24 -21.14
C LEU A 347 2.32 0.83 -20.07
N ILE A 348 2.04 0.39 -18.84
CA ILE A 348 1.78 1.25 -17.68
C ILE A 348 2.99 1.22 -16.75
N VAL A 349 3.47 0.03 -16.43
CA VAL A 349 4.58 -0.19 -15.51
C VAL A 349 5.15 -1.59 -15.78
N TYR A 350 6.42 -1.78 -15.54
CA TYR A 350 6.95 -3.13 -15.39
C TYR A 350 7.67 -3.27 -14.05
N THR A 351 7.64 -4.48 -13.51
CA THR A 351 8.37 -4.84 -12.30
C THR A 351 9.53 -5.75 -12.66
N GLN A 352 10.62 -5.63 -11.90
CA GLN A 352 11.81 -6.45 -12.03
C GLN A 352 12.19 -6.99 -10.65
N GLY A 353 12.17 -8.30 -10.49
CA GLY A 353 12.69 -8.99 -9.32
C GLY A 353 14.21 -9.10 -9.36
N ARG A 354 14.76 -10.01 -8.54
CA ARG A 354 16.21 -10.22 -8.47
C ARG A 354 16.80 -10.77 -9.77
N GLU A 355 16.12 -11.75 -10.37
CA GLU A 355 16.56 -12.35 -11.63
C GLU A 355 15.99 -11.60 -12.83
N GLN A 356 16.72 -11.62 -13.97
CA GLN A 356 16.23 -10.98 -15.21
C GLN A 356 14.92 -11.58 -15.71
N THR A 357 14.69 -12.86 -15.45
CA THR A 357 13.44 -13.58 -15.77
C THR A 357 12.24 -13.13 -14.96
N ASP A 358 12.45 -12.42 -13.83
CA ASP A 358 11.41 -11.93 -12.94
C ASP A 358 10.79 -10.61 -13.42
N ARG A 359 10.90 -10.31 -14.71
CA ARG A 359 10.28 -9.14 -15.30
C ARG A 359 8.81 -9.39 -15.64
N HIS A 360 7.94 -8.55 -15.11
CA HIS A 360 6.50 -8.57 -15.40
C HIS A 360 6.02 -7.22 -15.93
N GLU A 361 5.34 -7.23 -17.09
CA GLU A 361 4.78 -6.04 -17.72
C GLU A 361 3.29 -5.92 -17.46
N TYR A 362 2.85 -4.74 -17.05
CA TYR A 362 1.45 -4.40 -16.84
C TYR A 362 0.99 -3.40 -17.90
N LYS A 363 -0.02 -3.80 -18.68
CA LYS A 363 -0.53 -3.01 -19.82
C LYS A 363 -1.97 -2.58 -19.59
N ALA A 364 -2.37 -1.50 -20.23
CA ALA A 364 -3.74 -1.00 -20.20
C ALA A 364 -4.73 -2.00 -20.79
N THR A 365 -5.83 -2.23 -20.09
CA THR A 365 -6.79 -3.29 -20.40
C THR A 365 -8.10 -2.80 -21.02
N TYR A 366 -8.52 -1.55 -20.73
CA TYR A 366 -9.83 -1.05 -21.16
C TYR A 366 -9.83 -0.63 -22.64
N GLN A 367 -10.92 -0.98 -23.36
CA GLN A 367 -11.12 -0.58 -24.76
C GLN A 367 -11.65 0.85 -24.86
N ASN A 368 -12.61 1.20 -24.01
CA ASN A 368 -13.28 2.51 -24.00
C ASN A 368 -12.60 3.47 -23.03
N SER A 369 -11.33 3.78 -23.28
CA SER A 369 -10.58 4.69 -22.45
C SER A 369 -10.82 6.16 -22.81
N LEU A 370 -10.58 7.05 -21.86
CA LEU A 370 -10.65 8.51 -22.05
C LEU A 370 -9.34 9.06 -22.63
N HIS A 371 -8.72 8.33 -23.57
CA HIS A 371 -7.42 8.68 -24.12
C HIS A 371 -7.40 10.02 -24.87
N SER A 372 -8.52 10.49 -25.40
CA SER A 372 -8.65 11.79 -26.07
C SER A 372 -8.90 12.97 -25.13
N MET A 373 -9.28 12.71 -23.86
CA MET A 373 -9.58 13.76 -22.88
C MET A 373 -8.28 14.34 -22.30
N PRO A 374 -8.08 15.67 -22.21
CA PRO A 374 -6.92 16.24 -21.56
C PRO A 374 -6.92 15.93 -20.05
N VAL A 375 -5.73 15.67 -19.50
CA VAL A 375 -5.53 15.36 -18.08
C VAL A 375 -4.33 16.15 -17.55
N VAL A 376 -4.52 16.78 -16.39
CA VAL A 376 -3.44 17.35 -15.57
C VAL A 376 -3.41 16.58 -14.26
N ILE A 377 -2.22 16.16 -13.82
CA ILE A 377 -2.04 15.41 -12.58
C ILE A 377 -1.34 16.29 -11.56
N LEU A 378 -1.87 16.30 -10.34
CA LEU A 378 -1.23 16.96 -9.20
C LEU A 378 -0.51 15.93 -8.34
N ILE A 379 0.73 16.22 -7.99
CA ILE A 379 1.54 15.42 -7.06
C ILE A 379 2.26 16.32 -6.05
N ASN A 380 2.66 15.73 -4.93
CA ASN A 380 3.53 16.34 -3.93
C ASN A 380 4.47 15.29 -3.30
N GLN A 381 5.27 15.69 -2.33
CA GLN A 381 6.25 14.83 -1.65
C GLN A 381 5.64 13.61 -0.95
N GLN A 382 4.34 13.59 -0.65
CA GLN A 382 3.61 12.46 -0.10
C GLN A 382 2.97 11.56 -1.16
N SER A 383 3.01 11.93 -2.43
CA SER A 383 2.58 11.07 -3.54
C SER A 383 3.58 9.93 -3.72
N ALA A 384 3.19 8.67 -3.45
CA ALA A 384 4.12 7.55 -3.42
C ALA A 384 3.58 6.29 -4.12
N SER A 385 4.50 5.38 -4.53
CA SER A 385 4.19 4.01 -4.96
C SER A 385 3.14 3.94 -6.09
N ALA A 386 1.94 3.41 -5.87
CA ALA A 386 0.87 3.29 -6.85
C ALA A 386 0.46 4.66 -7.46
N ALA A 387 0.56 5.76 -6.70
CA ALA A 387 0.34 7.11 -7.22
C ALA A 387 1.42 7.51 -8.24
N GLU A 388 2.68 7.13 -7.97
CA GLU A 388 3.80 7.37 -8.88
C GLU A 388 3.69 6.54 -10.15
N ILE A 389 3.15 5.31 -10.05
CA ILE A 389 2.86 4.46 -11.22
C ILE A 389 1.85 5.15 -12.14
N VAL A 390 0.74 5.66 -11.61
CA VAL A 390 -0.28 6.36 -12.41
C VAL A 390 0.31 7.62 -13.03
N ALA A 391 0.98 8.46 -12.24
CA ALA A 391 1.59 9.69 -12.71
C ALA A 391 2.65 9.43 -13.79
N GLY A 392 3.58 8.50 -13.55
CA GLY A 392 4.64 8.12 -14.47
C GLY A 392 4.11 7.53 -15.78
N ALA A 393 3.12 6.62 -15.69
CA ALA A 393 2.50 6.02 -16.86
C ALA A 393 1.83 7.05 -17.77
N LEU A 394 1.05 7.96 -17.20
CA LEU A 394 0.34 8.98 -17.97
C LEU A 394 1.29 10.08 -18.49
N ARG A 395 2.35 10.40 -17.73
CA ARG A 395 3.43 11.30 -18.17
C ARG A 395 4.18 10.73 -19.39
N ASP A 396 4.69 9.50 -19.26
CA ASP A 396 5.57 8.89 -20.26
C ASP A 396 4.82 8.52 -21.53
N SER A 397 3.52 8.24 -21.44
CA SER A 397 2.65 8.04 -22.61
C SER A 397 2.28 9.34 -23.33
N GLY A 398 2.69 10.51 -22.82
CA GLY A 398 2.32 11.82 -23.37
C GLY A 398 0.87 12.21 -23.15
N LYS A 399 0.16 11.51 -22.24
CA LYS A 399 -1.25 11.68 -21.94
C LYS A 399 -1.53 12.83 -20.98
N ALA A 400 -0.71 12.97 -19.94
CA ALA A 400 -0.90 13.97 -18.90
C ALA A 400 0.33 14.86 -18.73
N LEU A 401 0.09 16.05 -18.21
CA LEU A 401 1.10 16.97 -17.67
C LEU A 401 1.07 16.88 -16.15
N ILE A 402 2.24 16.80 -15.54
CA ILE A 402 2.39 16.72 -14.09
C ILE A 402 2.70 18.10 -13.52
N VAL A 403 1.99 18.47 -12.46
CA VAL A 403 2.09 19.76 -11.78
C VAL A 403 2.25 19.55 -10.27
N GLY A 404 3.07 20.35 -9.62
CA GLY A 404 3.27 20.34 -8.18
C GLY A 404 4.74 20.13 -7.79
N GLU A 405 4.99 19.31 -6.79
CA GLU A 405 6.33 18.99 -6.30
C GLU A 405 6.77 17.58 -6.73
N ASN A 406 8.06 17.28 -6.58
CA ASN A 406 8.55 15.91 -6.79
C ASN A 406 7.80 14.94 -5.87
N SER A 407 7.49 13.76 -6.38
CA SER A 407 6.91 12.70 -5.58
C SER A 407 7.94 12.03 -4.65
N TYR A 408 7.49 11.11 -3.81
CA TYR A 408 8.28 10.50 -2.74
C TYR A 408 9.48 9.69 -3.24
N GLY A 409 9.36 8.97 -4.35
CA GLY A 409 10.42 8.09 -4.86
C GLY A 409 10.38 6.67 -4.30
N LYS A 410 9.20 6.09 -4.06
CA LYS A 410 9.06 4.70 -3.63
C LYS A 410 8.95 3.78 -4.84
N GLY A 411 10.09 3.38 -5.40
CA GLY A 411 10.20 2.50 -6.58
C GLY A 411 10.26 1.01 -6.27
N THR A 412 9.90 0.57 -5.03
CA THR A 412 9.96 -0.83 -4.62
C THR A 412 8.58 -1.43 -4.39
N VAL A 413 8.44 -2.70 -4.78
CA VAL A 413 7.22 -3.51 -4.59
C VAL A 413 7.36 -4.31 -3.31
N GLN A 414 6.42 -4.15 -2.38
CA GLN A 414 6.34 -4.97 -1.19
C GLN A 414 5.25 -6.03 -1.37
N THR A 415 5.60 -7.28 -1.11
CA THR A 415 4.66 -8.39 -0.98
C THR A 415 4.47 -8.71 0.48
N ILE A 416 3.23 -8.99 0.88
CA ILE A 416 2.89 -9.40 2.23
C ILE A 416 2.65 -10.90 2.20
N PHE A 417 3.42 -11.62 3.01
CA PHE A 417 3.30 -13.05 3.22
C PHE A 417 2.74 -13.30 4.61
N ARG A 418 1.81 -14.24 4.71
CA ARG A 418 1.32 -14.73 6.00
C ARG A 418 2.26 -15.83 6.47
N THR A 419 2.68 -15.79 7.70
CA THR A 419 3.51 -16.80 8.35
C THR A 419 2.67 -17.87 9.03
N SER A 420 3.28 -19.00 9.35
CA SER A 420 2.63 -20.18 9.95
C SER A 420 1.99 -19.88 11.31
N ASP A 421 2.57 -18.97 12.09
CA ASP A 421 2.06 -18.50 13.39
C ASP A 421 0.90 -17.48 13.29
N GLY A 422 0.50 -17.10 12.07
CA GLY A 422 -0.56 -16.13 11.82
C GLY A 422 -0.11 -14.67 11.83
N SER A 423 1.16 -14.40 12.04
CA SER A 423 1.80 -13.09 11.82
C SER A 423 2.02 -12.83 10.32
N GLY A 424 2.79 -11.83 9.96
CA GLY A 424 3.06 -11.54 8.55
C GLY A 424 4.42 -10.90 8.31
N ILE A 425 4.96 -11.16 7.14
CA ILE A 425 6.18 -10.55 6.63
C ILE A 425 5.84 -9.64 5.47
N ARG A 426 6.18 -8.37 5.58
CA ARG A 426 6.21 -7.45 4.44
C ARG A 426 7.63 -7.45 3.91
N LEU A 427 7.81 -7.89 2.67
CA LEU A 427 9.13 -8.06 2.05
C LEU A 427 9.20 -7.31 0.73
N THR A 428 10.32 -6.64 0.46
CA THR A 428 10.61 -6.03 -0.84
C THR A 428 10.99 -7.11 -1.83
N THR A 429 10.12 -7.38 -2.81
CA THR A 429 10.26 -8.49 -3.76
C THR A 429 10.63 -8.06 -5.18
N ALA A 430 10.42 -6.81 -5.53
CA ALA A 430 10.75 -6.28 -6.86
C ALA A 430 10.95 -4.76 -6.83
N LYS A 431 11.50 -4.21 -7.91
CA LYS A 431 11.44 -2.79 -8.23
C LYS A 431 10.45 -2.57 -9.36
N TYR A 432 9.87 -1.37 -9.45
CA TYR A 432 9.05 -1.01 -10.59
C TYR A 432 9.61 0.20 -11.34
N TYR A 433 9.37 0.18 -12.64
CA TYR A 433 9.89 1.14 -13.60
C TYR A 433 8.74 1.71 -14.43
N THR A 434 8.83 3.00 -14.74
CA THR A 434 7.88 3.63 -15.64
C THR A 434 8.02 3.09 -17.07
N PRO A 435 7.09 3.35 -17.98
CA PRO A 435 7.21 2.92 -19.38
C PRO A 435 8.48 3.36 -20.09
N SER A 436 9.06 4.50 -19.69
CA SER A 436 10.35 4.99 -20.23
C SER A 436 11.58 4.26 -19.65
N GLY A 437 11.41 3.34 -18.71
CA GLY A 437 12.50 2.64 -18.03
C GLY A 437 13.09 3.42 -16.85
N THR A 438 12.45 4.50 -16.42
CA THR A 438 12.93 5.30 -15.29
C THR A 438 12.71 4.53 -13.98
N ASP A 439 13.79 4.31 -13.22
CA ASP A 439 13.71 3.88 -11.82
C ASP A 439 13.19 5.04 -10.99
N ILE A 440 12.04 4.82 -10.36
CA ILE A 440 11.39 5.84 -9.52
C ILE A 440 12.10 5.98 -8.16
N THR A 441 12.89 4.98 -7.78
CA THR A 441 13.59 4.96 -6.49
C THR A 441 14.48 6.19 -6.35
N SER A 442 14.35 6.89 -5.25
CA SER A 442 15.11 8.08 -4.87
C SER A 442 14.81 9.39 -5.61
N GLN A 443 14.36 9.38 -6.86
CA GLN A 443 14.06 10.62 -7.61
C GLN A 443 12.57 10.99 -7.59
N GLY A 444 11.71 9.98 -7.49
CA GLY A 444 10.28 10.13 -7.68
C GLY A 444 9.90 10.53 -9.11
N ILE A 445 8.68 10.99 -9.26
CA ILE A 445 8.18 11.60 -10.48
C ILE A 445 8.46 13.10 -10.41
N VAL A 446 9.30 13.58 -11.30
CA VAL A 446 9.59 15.02 -11.44
C VAL A 446 8.48 15.66 -12.28
N PRO A 447 7.78 16.69 -11.78
CA PRO A 447 6.74 17.38 -12.53
C PRO A 447 7.34 18.26 -13.64
N GLU A 448 6.64 18.39 -14.76
CA GLU A 448 7.01 19.37 -15.79
C GLU A 448 6.81 20.81 -15.31
N ILE A 449 5.84 21.03 -14.43
CA ILE A 449 5.56 22.33 -13.82
C ILE A 449 5.74 22.19 -12.32
N HIS A 450 6.86 22.70 -11.84
CA HIS A 450 7.21 22.68 -10.43
C HIS A 450 6.63 23.89 -9.73
N ILE A 451 5.76 23.65 -8.74
CA ILE A 451 5.17 24.71 -7.91
C ILE A 451 5.59 24.44 -6.47
N THR A 452 6.28 25.41 -5.87
CA THR A 452 6.79 25.32 -4.50
C THR A 452 6.03 26.22 -3.54
N GLU A 453 5.83 25.75 -2.31
CA GLU A 453 5.41 26.61 -1.19
C GLU A 453 6.53 27.61 -0.83
N ASP A 454 6.17 28.87 -0.52
CA ASP A 454 7.15 29.90 -0.16
C ASP A 454 7.73 29.74 1.26
N HIS A 455 7.09 28.95 2.10
CA HIS A 455 7.45 28.75 3.51
C HIS A 455 7.54 27.27 3.86
N MET A 456 8.59 26.59 3.40
CA MET A 456 8.99 25.35 4.06
C MET A 456 9.92 25.68 5.25
N PRO A 457 9.51 25.43 6.50
CA PRO A 457 10.47 25.39 7.58
C PRO A 457 11.43 24.21 7.32
N LYS A 458 12.74 24.49 7.31
CA LYS A 458 13.82 23.50 7.06
C LYS A 458 13.84 22.29 8.01
N ASN A 459 12.88 22.18 8.93
CA ASN A 459 12.84 21.21 10.03
C ASN A 459 11.86 20.04 9.86
N ARG A 460 11.25 19.84 8.68
CA ARG A 460 10.36 18.67 8.44
C ARG A 460 11.05 17.43 7.86
N ILE A 461 12.34 17.52 7.57
CA ILE A 461 13.11 16.36 7.09
C ILE A 461 13.64 15.62 8.32
N GLY A 462 13.06 14.46 8.62
CA GLY A 462 13.57 13.57 9.67
C GLY A 462 15.02 13.16 9.38
N LYS A 463 15.83 12.94 10.42
CA LYS A 463 17.26 12.61 10.30
C LYS A 463 17.58 11.36 9.45
N SER A 464 16.59 10.50 9.16
CA SER A 464 16.71 9.35 8.26
C SER A 464 16.65 9.72 6.76
N GLU A 465 16.16 10.90 6.39
CA GLU A 465 15.99 11.35 5.00
C GLU A 465 17.19 12.12 4.46
N GLN A 466 18.13 12.53 5.32
CA GLN A 466 19.32 13.29 4.89
C GLN A 466 20.32 12.48 4.06
N SER A 467 20.26 11.15 4.10
CA SER A 467 21.12 10.30 3.25
C SER A 467 20.65 10.22 1.79
N HIS A 468 19.36 10.48 1.51
CA HIS A 468 18.82 10.42 0.15
C HIS A 468 18.97 11.73 -0.63
N THR A 469 19.13 12.87 0.05
CA THR A 469 19.18 14.19 -0.60
C THR A 469 20.52 14.52 -1.28
N LYS A 470 21.58 13.76 -1.01
CA LYS A 470 22.95 14.03 -1.54
C LYS A 470 23.27 13.41 -2.90
N LEU A 471 22.39 12.59 -3.46
CA LEU A 471 22.65 11.89 -4.74
C LEU A 471 21.83 12.40 -5.93
N ILE A 472 21.03 13.45 -5.77
CA ILE A 472 20.21 13.97 -6.86
C ILE A 472 20.96 15.09 -7.61
N GLN A 473 21.98 14.71 -8.34
CA GLN A 473 22.37 15.43 -9.56
C GLN A 473 21.88 14.61 -10.75
N SER A 474 20.57 14.59 -10.99
CA SER A 474 20.02 13.99 -12.19
C SER A 474 19.37 15.03 -13.09
N THR A 475 19.60 14.83 -14.34
CA THR A 475 19.34 15.60 -15.54
C THR A 475 17.89 15.91 -15.89
N SER A 476 16.89 15.58 -15.06
CA SER A 476 15.49 15.95 -15.29
C SER A 476 15.12 17.24 -14.54
N VAL A 477 15.33 18.36 -15.18
CA VAL A 477 14.91 19.67 -14.65
C VAL A 477 13.47 19.93 -15.04
N SER A 478 12.64 20.39 -14.09
CA SER A 478 11.29 20.88 -14.38
C SER A 478 11.35 21.98 -15.45
N GLU A 479 10.46 21.93 -16.44
CA GLU A 479 10.48 22.88 -17.55
C GLU A 479 9.97 24.27 -17.14
N ILE A 480 9.11 24.32 -16.12
CA ILE A 480 8.53 25.58 -15.59
C ILE A 480 8.62 25.52 -14.06
N LYS A 481 9.06 26.63 -13.45
CA LYS A 481 9.12 26.80 -12.01
C LYS A 481 8.29 28.00 -11.60
N LEU A 482 7.37 27.81 -10.67
CA LEU A 482 6.49 28.84 -10.12
C LEU A 482 6.48 28.72 -8.59
N LYS A 483 6.16 29.84 -7.93
CA LYS A 483 5.86 29.89 -6.50
C LYS A 483 4.35 30.01 -6.29
N GLU A 484 3.83 29.43 -5.23
CA GLU A 484 2.41 29.55 -4.89
C GLU A 484 1.95 30.98 -4.72
N THR A 485 2.79 31.84 -4.11
CA THR A 485 2.50 33.29 -3.97
C THR A 485 2.36 34.02 -5.30
N GLN A 486 3.12 33.63 -6.32
CA GLN A 486 2.99 34.23 -7.66
C GLN A 486 1.62 33.91 -8.26
N ILE A 487 1.18 32.65 -8.16
CA ILE A 487 -0.13 32.22 -8.64
C ILE A 487 -1.24 32.92 -7.86
N SER A 488 -1.14 32.95 -6.53
CA SER A 488 -2.13 33.60 -5.67
C SER A 488 -2.28 35.08 -5.98
N LYS A 489 -1.19 35.81 -6.15
CA LYS A 489 -1.20 37.25 -6.54
C LYS A 489 -1.84 37.44 -7.91
N PHE A 490 -1.48 36.60 -8.89
CA PHE A 490 -2.08 36.70 -10.23
C PHE A 490 -3.60 36.47 -10.20
N VAL A 491 -4.07 35.46 -9.43
CA VAL A 491 -5.51 35.17 -9.32
C VAL A 491 -6.24 36.28 -8.59
N ALA A 492 -5.68 36.82 -7.50
CA ALA A 492 -6.29 37.92 -6.76
C ALA A 492 -6.43 39.17 -7.64
N LYS A 493 -5.39 39.52 -8.43
CA LYS A 493 -5.40 40.64 -9.36
C LYS A 493 -6.51 40.52 -10.41
N ASN A 494 -6.80 39.29 -10.88
CA ASN A 494 -7.72 39.04 -11.99
C ASN A 494 -9.16 38.70 -11.55
N ASN A 495 -9.39 38.17 -10.34
CA ASN A 495 -10.68 37.60 -9.92
C ASN A 495 -11.27 38.16 -8.62
N ASN A 496 -10.66 39.17 -7.99
CA ASN A 496 -11.08 39.72 -6.67
C ASN A 496 -11.34 38.68 -5.59
N ALA A 497 -10.63 37.53 -5.63
CA ALA A 497 -10.83 36.44 -4.69
C ALA A 497 -9.93 36.60 -3.45
N ALA A 498 -10.44 36.27 -2.28
CA ALA A 498 -9.66 36.31 -1.04
C ALA A 498 -8.50 35.28 -1.11
N LEU A 499 -7.28 35.72 -0.81
CA LEU A 499 -6.03 34.95 -0.90
C LEU A 499 -5.99 33.73 0.04
N GLU A 500 -6.72 33.79 1.18
CA GLU A 500 -6.60 32.80 2.26
C GLU A 500 -7.27 31.43 1.99
N THR A 501 -8.10 31.32 0.96
CA THR A 501 -8.85 30.07 0.66
C THR A 501 -8.41 29.40 -0.62
N LEU A 502 -7.35 29.90 -1.28
CA LEU A 502 -6.87 29.38 -2.55
C LEU A 502 -5.89 28.22 -2.34
N ASP A 503 -6.13 27.13 -3.08
CA ASP A 503 -5.11 26.11 -3.41
C ASP A 503 -4.44 26.57 -4.72
N PRO A 504 -3.24 27.18 -4.67
CA PRO A 504 -2.63 27.79 -5.86
C PRO A 504 -2.28 26.74 -6.92
N THR A 505 -1.76 25.59 -6.49
CA THR A 505 -1.40 24.47 -7.37
C THR A 505 -2.62 23.92 -8.10
N PHE A 506 -3.73 23.70 -7.39
CA PHE A 506 -4.99 23.27 -7.98
C PHE A 506 -5.58 24.34 -8.92
N THR A 507 -5.48 25.61 -8.52
CA THR A 507 -5.98 26.73 -9.32
C THR A 507 -5.21 26.86 -10.63
N PHE A 508 -3.88 26.72 -10.62
CA PHE A 508 -3.07 26.71 -11.83
C PHE A 508 -3.48 25.55 -12.77
N ALA A 509 -3.63 24.34 -12.22
CA ALA A 509 -4.07 23.19 -13.01
C ALA A 509 -5.46 23.39 -13.63
N LYS A 510 -6.38 24.03 -12.90
CA LYS A 510 -7.71 24.37 -13.40
C LYS A 510 -7.62 25.38 -14.55
N MET A 511 -6.88 26.48 -14.38
CA MET A 511 -6.66 27.46 -15.46
C MET A 511 -6.03 26.82 -16.70
N LEU A 512 -5.11 25.89 -16.50
CA LEU A 512 -4.45 25.16 -17.57
C LEU A 512 -5.44 24.28 -18.33
N ILE A 513 -6.22 23.44 -17.63
CA ILE A 513 -7.13 22.48 -18.26
C ILE A 513 -8.30 23.17 -18.99
N GLU A 514 -8.76 24.32 -18.50
CA GLU A 514 -9.78 25.14 -19.14
C GLU A 514 -9.36 25.68 -20.52
N ASN A 515 -8.05 25.81 -20.74
CA ASN A 515 -7.46 26.34 -21.99
C ASN A 515 -6.93 25.23 -22.93
N VAL A 516 -7.19 23.96 -22.63
CA VAL A 516 -6.72 22.81 -23.42
C VAL A 516 -7.91 21.97 -23.88
N SER A 517 -8.00 21.74 -25.18
CA SER A 517 -9.13 21.00 -25.79
C SER A 517 -8.77 19.56 -26.21
N VAL A 518 -7.49 19.20 -26.21
CA VAL A 518 -7.03 17.91 -26.74
C VAL A 518 -5.96 17.32 -25.83
N ALA A 519 -6.02 16.01 -25.59
CA ALA A 519 -5.00 15.26 -24.87
C ALA A 519 -3.67 15.21 -25.65
N ASN A 520 -2.87 16.25 -25.53
CA ASN A 520 -1.54 16.33 -26.15
C ASN A 520 -0.58 17.09 -25.23
N LYS A 521 0.36 16.35 -24.63
CA LYS A 521 1.33 16.89 -23.67
C LYS A 521 2.07 18.12 -24.22
N LYS A 522 2.54 18.09 -25.47
CA LYS A 522 3.29 19.23 -26.06
C LYS A 522 2.43 20.49 -26.17
N LYS A 523 1.16 20.36 -26.59
CA LYS A 523 0.22 21.48 -26.68
C LYS A 523 -0.15 22.00 -25.29
N THR A 524 -0.37 21.10 -24.32
CA THR A 524 -0.67 21.46 -22.93
C THR A 524 0.52 22.19 -22.31
N LEU A 525 1.74 21.72 -22.55
CA LEU A 525 2.96 22.37 -22.06
C LEU A 525 3.19 23.76 -22.66
N LYS A 526 2.88 23.94 -23.96
CA LYS A 526 2.93 25.28 -24.59
C LYS A 526 1.97 26.23 -23.88
N LYS A 527 0.73 25.81 -23.64
CA LYS A 527 -0.25 26.62 -22.88
C LYS A 527 0.19 26.89 -21.45
N ALA A 528 0.85 25.94 -20.80
CA ALA A 528 1.43 26.14 -19.47
C ALA A 528 2.53 27.20 -19.45
N ARG A 529 3.39 27.24 -20.49
CA ARG A 529 4.42 28.28 -20.64
C ARG A 529 3.80 29.67 -20.85
N ASP A 530 2.77 29.76 -21.73
CA ASP A 530 2.05 31.00 -21.95
C ASP A 530 1.39 31.51 -20.66
N LEU A 531 0.77 30.61 -19.87
CA LEU A 531 0.13 30.94 -18.60
C LEU A 531 1.19 31.35 -17.54
N ALA A 532 2.30 30.63 -17.43
CA ALA A 532 3.39 30.94 -16.52
C ALA A 532 4.02 32.31 -16.82
N ALA A 533 4.22 32.63 -18.10
CA ALA A 533 4.72 33.94 -18.51
C ALA A 533 3.80 35.06 -18.01
N ASN A 534 2.48 34.89 -18.15
CA ASN A 534 1.49 35.87 -17.65
C ASN A 534 1.47 36.00 -16.12
N ILE A 535 1.87 34.95 -15.38
CA ILE A 535 1.95 34.95 -13.91
C ILE A 535 3.23 35.68 -13.44
N HIS A 536 4.30 35.65 -14.22
CA HIS A 536 5.56 36.35 -13.89
C HIS A 536 5.50 37.87 -14.12
N TYR A 537 4.59 38.32 -14.96
CA TYR A 537 4.32 39.77 -15.19
C TYR A 537 3.20 40.29 -14.26
#